data_cce24960454d25c718e305c15f4006ee
#
_entry.id   cce24960454d25c718e305c15f4006ee
#
_cell.length_a   1.000
_cell.length_b   1.000
_cell.length_c   1.000
_cell.angle_alpha   90.00
_cell.angle_beta   90.00
_cell.angle_gamma   90.00
#
_symmetry.space_group_name_H-M   'P 1'
#
loop_
_entity.id
_entity.type
_entity.pdbx_description
1 polymer ?
#
loop_
_entity_poly.entity_id
_entity_poly.type
_entity_poly.pdbx_seq_one_letter_code
_entity_poly.pdbx_strand_id
1 'polypeptide(L)'
;MDLSFIASITLTDIYGYLTYLSRDRLQHQNSENSDKGLSAASRARKLATIRSFFNYICNKRHLLENNPCKDVDTPKQMKSLPRYLTLNECLSLLESVDGAHRERDYCILTLFLNCGLRISELTGLDVNDIQDDALRVLGKGSKVRVVYLNGACKDALAQYMAVRRPVSGKDRNALFLSGQNKRISRSTVHALVKKHLSGAGLDSERYSSHKLRHTAATLMLQLSLIHI
;
A
#
# COMPACT_ATOMS: atom_id res chain seq x y z
N MET A 1 -9.70 30.22 -12.01
CA MET A 1 -10.98 29.47 -11.86
C MET A 1 -11.98 30.46 -11.33
N ASP A 2 -13.04 30.72 -12.07
CA ASP A 2 -14.00 31.76 -11.73
C ASP A 2 -14.97 31.23 -10.67
N LEU A 3 -15.21 32.02 -9.61
CA LEU A 3 -16.16 31.70 -8.54
C LEU A 3 -17.59 31.56 -9.07
N SER A 4 -17.95 32.31 -10.11
CA SER A 4 -19.26 32.24 -10.75
C SER A 4 -19.54 30.85 -11.32
N PHE A 5 -18.55 30.23 -11.96
CA PHE A 5 -18.66 28.86 -12.45
C PHE A 5 -18.84 27.84 -11.33
N ILE A 6 -18.09 27.99 -10.22
CA ILE A 6 -18.23 27.09 -9.07
C ILE A 6 -19.61 27.25 -8.42
N ALA A 7 -20.12 28.46 -8.36
CA ALA A 7 -21.45 28.75 -7.81
C ALA A 7 -22.61 28.21 -8.67
N SER A 8 -22.39 28.00 -9.98
CA SER A 8 -23.39 27.43 -10.88
C SER A 8 -23.52 25.91 -10.81
N ILE A 9 -22.59 25.22 -10.10
CA ILE A 9 -22.62 23.77 -9.96
C ILE A 9 -23.79 23.35 -9.07
N THR A 10 -24.63 22.46 -9.59
CA THR A 10 -25.86 21.98 -8.96
C THR A 10 -25.71 20.54 -8.45
N LEU A 11 -26.68 20.09 -7.66
CA LEU A 11 -26.84 18.68 -7.28
C LEU A 11 -26.89 17.74 -8.50
N THR A 12 -27.59 18.19 -9.57
CA THR A 12 -27.75 17.44 -10.83
C THR A 12 -26.41 17.21 -11.53
N ASP A 13 -25.52 18.21 -11.51
CA ASP A 13 -24.19 18.11 -12.12
C ASP A 13 -23.33 17.09 -11.37
N ILE A 14 -23.43 17.04 -10.03
CA ILE A 14 -22.74 16.05 -9.23
C ILE A 14 -23.23 14.62 -9.55
N TYR A 15 -24.55 14.40 -9.67
CA TYR A 15 -25.10 13.11 -10.08
C TYR A 15 -24.74 12.76 -11.53
N GLY A 16 -24.75 13.72 -12.45
CA GLY A 16 -24.27 13.56 -13.82
C GLY A 16 -22.83 13.07 -13.87
N TYR A 17 -21.95 13.72 -13.08
CA TYR A 17 -20.54 13.30 -12.94
C TYR A 17 -20.40 11.89 -12.36
N LEU A 18 -21.15 11.55 -11.32
CA LEU A 18 -21.13 10.19 -10.75
C LEU A 18 -21.61 9.13 -11.74
N THR A 19 -22.60 9.47 -12.56
CA THR A 19 -23.12 8.61 -13.64
C THR A 19 -22.05 8.41 -14.73
N TYR A 20 -21.41 9.48 -15.20
CA TYR A 20 -20.28 9.41 -16.12
C TYR A 20 -19.18 8.52 -15.57
N LEU A 21 -18.79 8.70 -14.30
CA LEU A 21 -17.77 7.87 -13.66
C LEU A 21 -18.18 6.38 -13.60
N SER A 22 -19.47 6.07 -13.56
CA SER A 22 -19.95 4.70 -13.43
C SER A 22 -20.07 3.94 -14.75
N ARG A 23 -20.23 4.66 -15.86
CA ARG A 23 -20.60 4.07 -17.17
C ARG A 23 -19.60 4.36 -18.27
N ASP A 24 -19.15 5.60 -18.38
CA ASP A 24 -18.50 6.12 -19.58
C ASP A 24 -17.00 6.27 -19.43
N ARG A 25 -16.49 6.41 -18.20
CA ARG A 25 -15.08 6.59 -17.98
C ARG A 25 -14.31 5.29 -18.20
N LEU A 26 -13.36 5.30 -19.13
CA LEU A 26 -12.40 4.21 -19.31
C LEU A 26 -11.47 4.09 -18.10
N GLN A 27 -11.25 2.89 -17.57
CA GLN A 27 -10.35 2.65 -16.44
C GLN A 27 -8.87 2.76 -16.84
N HIS A 28 -8.54 2.25 -18.03
CA HIS A 28 -7.20 2.30 -18.60
C HIS A 28 -7.28 2.69 -20.06
N GLN A 29 -6.71 3.83 -20.43
CA GLN A 29 -6.76 4.34 -21.80
C GLN A 29 -6.00 3.48 -22.83
N ASN A 30 -5.10 2.57 -22.35
CA ASN A 30 -4.17 1.83 -23.22
C ASN A 30 -4.31 0.30 -23.13
N SER A 31 -5.40 -0.25 -22.61
CA SER A 31 -5.62 -1.71 -22.62
C SER A 31 -6.79 -2.09 -23.51
N GLU A 32 -6.62 -3.13 -24.33
CA GLU A 32 -7.66 -3.68 -25.20
C GLU A 32 -8.89 -4.20 -24.42
N ASN A 33 -8.73 -4.47 -23.11
CA ASN A 33 -9.77 -4.87 -22.17
C ASN A 33 -10.08 -3.76 -21.16
N SER A 34 -10.35 -2.54 -21.63
CA SER A 34 -10.72 -1.45 -20.72
C SER A 34 -12.19 -1.62 -20.26
N ASP A 35 -12.37 -2.09 -19.03
CA ASP A 35 -13.68 -2.03 -18.38
C ASP A 35 -14.15 -0.58 -18.30
N LYS A 36 -15.39 -0.34 -18.74
CA LYS A 36 -16.02 0.97 -18.62
C LYS A 36 -16.51 1.18 -17.19
N GLY A 37 -16.35 2.38 -16.71
CA GLY A 37 -16.83 2.80 -15.40
C GLY A 37 -15.86 2.49 -14.23
N LEU A 38 -15.97 3.27 -13.18
CA LEU A 38 -15.20 3.11 -11.94
C LEU A 38 -15.98 2.29 -10.91
N SER A 39 -15.25 1.55 -10.07
CA SER A 39 -15.82 0.85 -8.91
C SER A 39 -16.57 1.81 -7.97
N ALA A 40 -17.55 1.29 -7.22
CA ALA A 40 -18.27 2.07 -6.21
C ALA A 40 -17.32 2.73 -5.18
N ALA A 41 -16.25 2.03 -4.78
CA ALA A 41 -15.23 2.56 -3.88
C ALA A 41 -14.47 3.75 -4.48
N SER A 42 -14.10 3.68 -5.77
CA SER A 42 -13.43 4.78 -6.47
C SER A 42 -14.35 5.97 -6.65
N ARG A 43 -15.62 5.75 -6.96
CA ARG A 43 -16.64 6.81 -7.08
C ARG A 43 -16.90 7.49 -5.73
N ALA A 44 -17.04 6.71 -4.65
CA ALA A 44 -17.20 7.23 -3.29
C ALA A 44 -15.99 8.10 -2.86
N ARG A 45 -14.77 7.68 -3.21
CA ARG A 45 -13.55 8.47 -2.94
C ARG A 45 -13.56 9.81 -3.67
N LYS A 46 -13.97 9.83 -4.94
CA LYS A 46 -14.06 11.08 -5.72
C LYS A 46 -15.14 12.00 -5.16
N LEU A 47 -16.30 11.46 -4.80
CA LEU A 47 -17.36 12.22 -4.14
C LEU A 47 -16.86 12.81 -2.81
N ALA A 48 -16.14 12.06 -1.98
CA ALA A 48 -15.58 12.56 -0.74
C ALA A 48 -14.62 13.75 -0.96
N THR A 49 -13.83 13.73 -2.04
CA THR A 49 -12.96 14.86 -2.42
C THR A 49 -13.78 16.08 -2.78
N ILE A 50 -14.83 15.93 -3.59
CA ILE A 50 -15.71 17.05 -4.00
C ILE A 50 -16.44 17.61 -2.77
N ARG A 51 -16.96 16.75 -1.89
CA ARG A 51 -17.57 17.18 -0.62
C ARG A 51 -16.61 17.98 0.25
N SER A 52 -15.38 17.52 0.39
CA SER A 52 -14.35 18.22 1.17
C SER A 52 -14.08 19.62 0.60
N PHE A 53 -14.03 19.73 -0.72
CA PHE A 53 -13.86 21.01 -1.42
C PHE A 53 -15.02 21.96 -1.15
N PHE A 54 -16.27 21.53 -1.39
CA PHE A 54 -17.43 22.40 -1.17
C PHE A 54 -17.63 22.74 0.31
N ASN A 55 -17.40 21.80 1.21
CA ASN A 55 -17.39 22.07 2.66
C ASN A 55 -16.38 23.16 3.04
N TYR A 56 -15.18 23.11 2.45
CA TYR A 56 -14.16 24.12 2.70
C TYR A 56 -14.62 25.50 2.18
N ILE A 57 -15.14 25.60 0.95
CA ILE A 57 -15.57 26.84 0.34
C ILE A 57 -16.78 27.43 1.08
N CYS A 58 -17.78 26.64 1.41
CA CYS A 58 -19.00 27.11 2.07
C CYS A 58 -18.76 27.41 3.56
N ASN A 59 -18.16 26.45 4.31
CA ASN A 59 -18.13 26.53 5.77
C ASN A 59 -16.88 27.23 6.33
N LYS A 60 -15.73 27.19 5.61
CA LYS A 60 -14.51 27.86 6.08
C LYS A 60 -14.22 29.17 5.39
N ARG A 61 -14.49 29.26 4.11
CA ARG A 61 -14.20 30.46 3.33
C ARG A 61 -15.41 31.35 3.14
N HIS A 62 -16.61 30.85 3.40
CA HIS A 62 -17.89 31.57 3.25
C HIS A 62 -18.06 32.25 1.86
N LEU A 63 -17.52 31.57 0.82
CA LEU A 63 -17.58 32.08 -0.56
C LEU A 63 -18.83 31.62 -1.31
N LEU A 64 -19.52 30.58 -0.82
CA LEU A 64 -20.80 30.11 -1.34
C LEU A 64 -21.77 29.87 -0.19
N GLU A 65 -23.04 30.20 -0.38
CA GLU A 65 -24.09 29.95 0.61
C GLU A 65 -24.55 28.49 0.61
N ASN A 66 -24.66 27.91 -0.57
CA ASN A 66 -25.21 26.56 -0.75
C ASN A 66 -24.12 25.55 -1.13
N ASN A 67 -24.16 24.39 -0.48
CA ASN A 67 -23.28 23.28 -0.77
C ASN A 67 -24.03 22.25 -1.65
N PRO A 68 -23.71 22.10 -2.94
CA PRO A 68 -24.40 21.17 -3.85
C PRO A 68 -24.18 19.69 -3.52
N CYS A 69 -23.23 19.39 -2.64
CA CYS A 69 -22.93 18.02 -2.22
C CYS A 69 -23.59 17.61 -0.91
N LYS A 70 -24.38 18.51 -0.27
CA LYS A 70 -24.95 18.27 1.07
C LYS A 70 -25.79 16.98 1.09
N ASP A 71 -26.67 16.82 0.10
CA ASP A 71 -27.67 15.76 0.05
C ASP A 71 -27.34 14.65 -0.97
N VAL A 72 -26.09 14.61 -1.48
CA VAL A 72 -25.66 13.57 -2.42
C VAL A 72 -25.44 12.25 -1.69
N ASP A 73 -26.06 11.18 -2.13
CA ASP A 73 -25.82 9.84 -1.57
C ASP A 73 -24.44 9.28 -1.93
N THR A 74 -23.81 8.65 -0.94
CA THR A 74 -22.54 7.97 -1.19
C THR A 74 -22.81 6.61 -1.88
N PRO A 75 -22.14 6.29 -3.01
CA PRO A 75 -22.26 4.99 -3.63
C PRO A 75 -22.06 3.85 -2.65
N LYS A 76 -23.04 2.94 -2.54
CA LYS A 76 -22.98 1.79 -1.64
C LYS A 76 -21.78 0.91 -2.01
N GLN A 77 -20.94 0.61 -1.03
CA GLN A 77 -19.80 -0.29 -1.19
C GLN A 77 -20.14 -1.64 -0.56
N MET A 78 -19.95 -2.72 -1.30
CA MET A 78 -20.00 -4.06 -0.71
C MET A 78 -18.77 -4.23 0.20
N LYS A 79 -19.00 -4.49 1.48
CA LYS A 79 -17.93 -4.84 2.42
C LYS A 79 -17.43 -6.24 2.07
N SER A 80 -16.24 -6.34 1.48
CA SER A 80 -15.57 -7.63 1.36
C SER A 80 -14.87 -7.97 2.67
N LEU A 81 -14.91 -9.24 3.06
CA LEU A 81 -14.11 -9.72 4.19
C LEU A 81 -12.62 -9.47 3.92
N PRO A 82 -11.86 -9.03 4.94
CA PRO A 82 -10.42 -8.90 4.81
C PRO A 82 -9.80 -10.24 4.39
N ARG A 83 -9.00 -10.21 3.32
CA ARG A 83 -8.31 -11.39 2.83
C ARG A 83 -6.84 -11.31 3.27
N TYR A 84 -6.38 -12.34 3.92
CA TYR A 84 -5.00 -12.50 4.40
C TYR A 84 -4.52 -13.91 4.07
N LEU A 85 -3.22 -14.12 4.08
CA LEU A 85 -2.61 -15.44 3.90
C LEU A 85 -2.72 -16.24 5.21
N THR A 86 -3.02 -17.52 5.09
CA THR A 86 -2.88 -18.46 6.20
C THR A 86 -1.41 -18.65 6.55
N LEU A 87 -1.12 -19.23 7.71
CA LEU A 87 0.26 -19.54 8.11
C LEU A 87 0.96 -20.45 7.09
N ASN A 88 0.28 -21.49 6.61
CA ASN A 88 0.84 -22.39 5.60
C ASN A 88 1.14 -21.67 4.27
N GLU A 89 0.27 -20.78 3.82
CA GLU A 89 0.52 -19.96 2.63
C GLU A 89 1.71 -19.01 2.83
N CYS A 90 1.90 -18.46 4.05
CA CYS A 90 3.07 -17.65 4.37
C CYS A 90 4.37 -18.47 4.32
N LEU A 91 4.36 -19.70 4.85
CA LEU A 91 5.50 -20.61 4.80
C LEU A 91 5.83 -21.00 3.35
N SER A 92 4.82 -21.43 2.57
CA SER A 92 5.00 -21.74 1.15
C SER A 92 5.54 -20.55 0.34
N LEU A 93 5.07 -19.33 0.64
CA LEU A 93 5.60 -18.10 0.03
C LEU A 93 7.08 -17.92 0.32
N LEU A 94 7.52 -18.09 1.58
CA LEU A 94 8.92 -17.93 1.96
C LEU A 94 9.80 -19.03 1.39
N GLU A 95 9.32 -20.28 1.34
CA GLU A 95 10.03 -21.43 0.76
C GLU A 95 10.20 -21.30 -0.76
N SER A 96 9.26 -20.68 -1.45
CA SER A 96 9.29 -20.47 -2.91
C SER A 96 10.30 -19.40 -3.36
N VAL A 97 10.95 -18.69 -2.44
CA VAL A 97 11.86 -17.61 -2.80
C VAL A 97 13.14 -18.13 -3.44
N ASP A 98 13.36 -17.76 -4.68
CA ASP A 98 14.48 -18.19 -5.51
C ASP A 98 15.14 -17.03 -6.31
N GLY A 99 16.20 -17.39 -7.05
CA GLY A 99 16.85 -16.53 -8.04
C GLY A 99 17.99 -15.67 -7.47
N ALA A 100 18.55 -14.82 -8.34
CA ALA A 100 19.79 -14.08 -8.10
C ALA A 100 19.75 -13.09 -6.93
N HIS A 101 18.57 -12.80 -6.39
CA HIS A 101 18.37 -11.88 -5.25
C HIS A 101 17.61 -12.54 -4.10
N ARG A 102 17.79 -13.85 -3.96
CA ARG A 102 17.06 -14.70 -3.00
C ARG A 102 17.12 -14.14 -1.58
N GLU A 103 18.29 -13.86 -1.05
CA GLU A 103 18.47 -13.40 0.34
C GLU A 103 17.80 -12.05 0.58
N ARG A 104 17.87 -11.14 -0.39
CA ARG A 104 17.17 -9.86 -0.35
C ARG A 104 15.66 -10.04 -0.33
N ASP A 105 15.14 -10.82 -1.27
CA ASP A 105 13.70 -10.98 -1.48
C ASP A 105 13.09 -11.77 -0.30
N TYR A 106 13.80 -12.78 0.21
CA TYR A 106 13.44 -13.50 1.42
C TYR A 106 13.38 -12.57 2.64
N CYS A 107 14.40 -11.74 2.84
CA CYS A 107 14.43 -10.77 3.93
C CYS A 107 13.25 -9.76 3.82
N ILE A 108 12.98 -9.23 2.63
CA ILE A 108 11.85 -8.31 2.39
C ILE A 108 10.51 -8.97 2.76
N LEU A 109 10.25 -10.20 2.31
CA LEU A 109 9.02 -10.93 2.60
C LEU A 109 8.90 -11.27 4.09
N THR A 110 9.99 -11.70 4.72
CA THR A 110 10.04 -11.98 6.17
C THR A 110 9.70 -10.74 6.97
N LEU A 111 10.25 -9.57 6.64
CA LEU A 111 9.92 -8.32 7.31
C LEU A 111 8.46 -7.88 7.08
N PHE A 112 7.89 -8.09 5.89
CA PHE A 112 6.47 -7.81 5.67
C PHE A 112 5.59 -8.69 6.54
N LEU A 113 5.88 -9.98 6.64
CA LEU A 113 5.06 -10.96 7.34
C LEU A 113 5.22 -10.91 8.87
N ASN A 114 6.39 -10.50 9.38
CA ASN A 114 6.65 -10.46 10.81
C ASN A 114 6.57 -9.05 11.42
N CYS A 115 7.00 -8.01 10.69
CA CYS A 115 7.01 -6.64 11.21
C CYS A 115 5.84 -5.79 10.70
N GLY A 116 5.11 -6.28 9.71
CA GLY A 116 3.97 -5.58 9.11
C GLY A 116 4.32 -4.18 8.60
N LEU A 117 5.48 -3.99 7.99
CA LEU A 117 5.93 -2.72 7.47
C LEU A 117 5.05 -2.23 6.30
N ARG A 118 4.92 -0.91 6.14
CA ARG A 118 4.43 -0.35 4.88
C ARG A 118 5.53 -0.43 3.83
N ILE A 119 5.14 -0.57 2.56
CA ILE A 119 6.13 -0.61 1.45
C ILE A 119 7.03 0.64 1.43
N SER A 120 6.49 1.82 1.75
CA SER A 120 7.27 3.05 1.84
C SER A 120 8.24 3.07 3.03
N GLU A 121 7.88 2.43 4.11
CA GLU A 121 8.74 2.26 5.28
C GLU A 121 9.89 1.32 4.93
N LEU A 122 9.59 0.16 4.36
CA LEU A 122 10.60 -0.83 3.96
C LEU A 122 11.60 -0.26 2.93
N THR A 123 11.12 0.41 1.88
CA THR A 123 12.00 0.99 0.86
C THR A 123 12.80 2.19 1.37
N GLY A 124 12.35 2.82 2.45
CA GLY A 124 13.03 3.94 3.10
C GLY A 124 14.08 3.54 4.13
N LEU A 125 14.17 2.25 4.52
CA LEU A 125 15.13 1.80 5.53
C LEU A 125 16.58 2.02 5.08
N ASP A 126 17.38 2.45 6.03
CA ASP A 126 18.82 2.54 5.93
C ASP A 126 19.50 1.42 6.75
N VAL A 127 20.74 1.10 6.45
CA VAL A 127 21.52 0.11 7.22
C VAL A 127 21.62 0.53 8.70
N ASN A 128 21.76 1.83 8.96
CA ASN A 128 21.85 2.38 10.31
C ASN A 128 20.51 2.38 11.07
N ASP A 129 19.41 2.00 10.42
CA ASP A 129 18.11 1.82 11.10
C ASP A 129 18.00 0.45 11.79
N ILE A 130 18.92 -0.47 11.53
CA ILE A 130 19.04 -1.74 12.26
C ILE A 130 19.77 -1.45 13.58
N GLN A 131 19.11 -1.73 14.69
CA GLN A 131 19.62 -1.53 16.04
C GLN A 131 19.42 -2.82 16.84
N ASP A 132 20.47 -3.61 17.03
CA ASP A 132 20.44 -4.88 17.77
C ASP A 132 19.18 -5.74 17.43
N ASP A 133 18.19 -5.67 18.30
CA ASP A 133 16.93 -6.43 18.21
C ASP A 133 15.76 -5.62 17.62
N ALA A 134 16.02 -4.48 16.99
CA ALA A 134 14.97 -3.59 16.54
C ALA A 134 15.28 -2.87 15.22
N LEU A 135 14.23 -2.46 14.52
CA LEU A 135 14.29 -1.54 13.38
C LEU A 135 13.69 -0.19 13.77
N ARG A 136 14.42 0.87 13.50
CA ARG A 136 13.91 2.23 13.55
C ARG A 136 13.18 2.54 12.25
N VAL A 137 11.88 2.77 12.30
CA VAL A 137 11.02 2.95 11.12
C VAL A 137 10.42 4.34 11.10
N LEU A 138 10.65 5.07 10.00
CA LEU A 138 10.04 6.37 9.76
C LEU A 138 8.64 6.21 9.17
N GLY A 139 7.61 6.54 9.94
CA GLY A 139 6.21 6.44 9.55
C GLY A 139 5.63 7.72 8.92
N LYS A 140 4.32 7.74 8.73
CA LYS A 140 3.58 8.89 8.19
C LYS A 140 3.75 10.11 9.12
N GLY A 141 4.03 11.29 8.54
CA GLY A 141 4.21 12.54 9.27
C GLY A 141 5.54 12.60 10.04
N SER A 142 6.58 11.94 9.53
CA SER A 142 7.94 11.91 10.10
C SER A 142 8.01 11.35 11.54
N LYS A 143 6.98 10.60 11.95
CA LYS A 143 6.99 9.93 13.26
C LYS A 143 7.85 8.68 13.20
N VAL A 144 8.86 8.60 14.04
CA VAL A 144 9.72 7.42 14.21
C VAL A 144 9.03 6.44 15.15
N ARG A 145 9.06 5.16 14.82
CA ARG A 145 8.71 4.07 15.73
C ARG A 145 9.76 2.98 15.71
N VAL A 146 9.87 2.27 16.79
CA VAL A 146 10.71 1.08 16.92
C VAL A 146 9.86 -0.16 16.65
N VAL A 147 10.39 -1.09 15.88
CA VAL A 147 9.77 -2.39 15.57
C VAL A 147 10.76 -3.47 16.02
N TYR A 148 10.38 -4.27 17.00
CA TYR A 148 11.22 -5.37 17.49
C TYR A 148 11.30 -6.50 16.48
N LEU A 149 12.46 -7.09 16.35
CA LEU A 149 12.78 -8.18 15.44
C LEU A 149 12.77 -9.51 16.18
N ASN A 150 12.02 -10.47 15.68
CA ASN A 150 12.11 -11.86 16.11
C ASN A 150 13.34 -12.54 15.47
N GLY A 151 13.66 -13.78 15.91
CA GLY A 151 14.79 -14.53 15.38
C GLY A 151 14.78 -14.66 13.86
N ALA A 152 13.64 -15.00 13.27
CA ALA A 152 13.51 -15.14 11.82
C ALA A 152 13.86 -13.85 11.05
N CYS A 153 13.47 -12.67 11.59
CA CYS A 153 13.82 -11.39 10.99
C CYS A 153 15.32 -11.08 11.11
N LYS A 154 15.93 -11.40 12.26
CA LYS A 154 17.37 -11.20 12.49
C LYS A 154 18.19 -12.09 11.56
N ASP A 155 17.84 -13.37 11.44
CA ASP A 155 18.49 -14.32 10.57
C ASP A 155 18.39 -13.91 9.09
N ALA A 156 17.20 -13.50 8.65
CA ALA A 156 16.98 -13.02 7.29
C ALA A 156 17.79 -11.74 6.98
N LEU A 157 17.87 -10.82 7.93
CA LEU A 157 18.70 -9.61 7.80
C LEU A 157 20.18 -9.96 7.74
N ALA A 158 20.66 -10.84 8.61
CA ALA A 158 22.06 -11.28 8.63
C ALA A 158 22.46 -11.95 7.31
N GLN A 159 21.66 -12.87 6.80
CA GLN A 159 21.85 -13.52 5.50
C GLN A 159 21.92 -12.50 4.36
N TYR A 160 20.98 -11.56 4.32
CA TYR A 160 20.99 -10.52 3.28
C TYR A 160 22.21 -9.60 3.42
N MET A 161 22.57 -9.17 4.64
CA MET A 161 23.73 -8.30 4.87
C MET A 161 25.05 -8.95 4.47
N ALA A 162 25.19 -10.27 4.59
CA ALA A 162 26.37 -11.02 4.17
C ALA A 162 26.59 -10.96 2.64
N VAL A 163 25.53 -10.84 1.84
CA VAL A 163 25.60 -10.77 0.36
C VAL A 163 25.36 -9.37 -0.19
N ARG A 164 24.94 -8.43 0.66
CA ARG A 164 24.68 -7.04 0.25
C ARG A 164 25.98 -6.36 -0.18
N ARG A 165 26.02 -5.95 -1.45
CA ARG A 165 27.19 -5.23 -1.99
C ARG A 165 27.27 -3.82 -1.40
N PRO A 166 28.48 -3.35 -1.04
CA PRO A 166 28.68 -1.95 -0.67
C PRO A 166 28.39 -1.06 -1.89
N VAL A 167 27.73 0.06 -1.64
CA VAL A 167 27.36 1.04 -2.68
C VAL A 167 27.88 2.40 -2.27
N SER A 168 28.35 3.20 -3.22
CA SER A 168 28.80 4.58 -3.02
C SER A 168 27.70 5.58 -3.40
N GLY A 169 27.92 6.86 -3.06
CA GLY A 169 27.04 7.97 -3.40
C GLY A 169 25.78 8.03 -2.53
N LYS A 170 24.69 8.55 -3.09
CA LYS A 170 23.45 8.85 -2.34
C LYS A 170 22.74 7.63 -1.73
N ASP A 171 22.93 6.47 -2.33
CA ASP A 171 22.25 5.23 -1.91
C ASP A 171 23.12 4.36 -0.98
N ARG A 172 24.30 4.86 -0.54
CA ARG A 172 25.27 4.11 0.28
C ARG A 172 24.62 3.52 1.54
N ASN A 173 23.70 4.24 2.14
CA ASN A 173 23.05 3.83 3.39
C ASN A 173 21.78 3.01 3.15
N ALA A 174 21.24 2.92 1.93
CA ALA A 174 20.01 2.21 1.66
C ALA A 174 20.13 0.75 2.07
N LEU A 175 19.23 0.26 2.93
CA LEU A 175 19.24 -1.14 3.36
C LEU A 175 19.02 -2.06 2.15
N PHE A 176 17.93 -1.88 1.43
CA PHE A 176 17.58 -2.73 0.29
C PHE A 176 18.00 -2.10 -1.05
N LEU A 177 18.72 -2.88 -1.85
CA LEU A 177 19.25 -2.48 -3.16
C LEU A 177 18.51 -3.20 -4.29
N SER A 178 18.30 -2.48 -5.38
CA SER A 178 17.84 -3.04 -6.66
C SER A 178 18.98 -3.78 -7.38
N GLY A 179 18.67 -4.51 -8.46
CA GLY A 179 19.70 -5.11 -9.33
C GLY A 179 20.67 -4.11 -9.94
N GLN A 180 20.36 -2.81 -9.94
CA GLN A 180 21.22 -1.73 -10.40
C GLN A 180 22.04 -1.07 -9.27
N ASN A 181 22.10 -1.69 -8.10
CA ASN A 181 22.79 -1.19 -6.90
C ASN A 181 22.30 0.20 -6.45
N LYS A 182 21.02 0.52 -6.67
CA LYS A 182 20.36 1.73 -6.17
C LYS A 182 19.34 1.34 -5.09
N ARG A 183 18.92 2.28 -4.25
CA ARG A 183 17.83 2.07 -3.32
C ARG A 183 16.65 1.42 -4.03
N ILE A 184 16.12 0.33 -3.48
CA ILE A 184 15.00 -0.38 -4.07
C ILE A 184 13.76 0.50 -4.18
N SER A 185 13.09 0.47 -5.33
CA SER A 185 11.87 1.24 -5.55
C SER A 185 10.63 0.49 -5.06
N ARG A 186 9.54 1.21 -4.79
CA ARG A 186 8.25 0.61 -4.46
C ARG A 186 7.74 -0.29 -5.58
N SER A 187 7.93 0.10 -6.84
CA SER A 187 7.53 -0.70 -8.00
C SER A 187 8.32 -2.01 -8.08
N THR A 188 9.62 -1.99 -7.80
CA THR A 188 10.46 -3.19 -7.73
C THR A 188 9.98 -4.12 -6.62
N VAL A 189 9.64 -3.59 -5.43
CA VAL A 189 9.11 -4.39 -4.32
C VAL A 189 7.73 -4.96 -4.67
N HIS A 190 6.86 -4.22 -5.35
CA HIS A 190 5.59 -4.78 -5.84
C HIS A 190 5.81 -5.92 -6.84
N ALA A 191 6.73 -5.76 -7.78
CA ALA A 191 7.04 -6.78 -8.78
C ALA A 191 7.59 -8.06 -8.13
N LEU A 192 8.54 -7.94 -7.16
CA LEU A 192 9.08 -9.10 -6.47
C LEU A 192 8.01 -9.84 -5.65
N VAL A 193 7.14 -9.11 -4.94
CA VAL A 193 6.04 -9.71 -4.17
C VAL A 193 5.11 -10.49 -5.10
N LYS A 194 4.71 -9.92 -6.24
CA LYS A 194 3.89 -10.62 -7.24
C LYS A 194 4.60 -11.86 -7.80
N LYS A 195 5.89 -11.74 -8.14
CA LYS A 195 6.70 -12.87 -8.64
C LYS A 195 6.66 -14.05 -7.66
N HIS A 196 6.97 -13.80 -6.39
CA HIS A 196 7.07 -14.87 -5.39
C HIS A 196 5.69 -15.41 -4.98
N LEU A 197 4.64 -14.58 -4.95
CA LEU A 197 3.26 -15.08 -4.78
C LEU A 197 2.89 -16.05 -5.90
N SER A 198 3.16 -15.71 -7.15
CA SER A 198 2.90 -16.61 -8.29
C SER A 198 3.76 -17.88 -8.22
N GLY A 199 5.04 -17.77 -7.82
CA GLY A 199 5.93 -18.90 -7.62
C GLY A 199 5.46 -19.88 -6.53
N ALA A 200 4.79 -19.38 -5.50
CA ALA A 200 4.16 -20.17 -4.45
C ALA A 200 2.77 -20.71 -4.83
N GLY A 201 2.31 -20.52 -6.06
CA GLY A 201 0.96 -20.93 -6.50
C GLY A 201 -0.17 -20.07 -5.91
N LEU A 202 0.16 -18.90 -5.35
CA LEU A 202 -0.81 -17.97 -4.77
C LEU A 202 -1.26 -16.94 -5.79
N ASP A 203 -2.52 -16.48 -5.67
CA ASP A 203 -3.10 -15.48 -6.57
C ASP A 203 -2.44 -14.09 -6.37
N SER A 204 -1.50 -13.76 -7.25
CA SER A 204 -0.74 -12.50 -7.21
C SER A 204 -1.58 -11.26 -7.54
N GLU A 205 -2.78 -11.40 -8.14
CA GLU A 205 -3.72 -10.29 -8.32
C GLU A 205 -4.54 -10.04 -7.05
N ARG A 206 -4.78 -11.09 -6.28
CA ARG A 206 -5.53 -11.06 -5.03
C ARG A 206 -4.70 -10.54 -3.87
N TYR A 207 -3.40 -10.85 -3.84
CA TYR A 207 -2.48 -10.50 -2.76
C TYR A 207 -1.46 -9.45 -3.23
N SER A 208 -1.01 -8.61 -2.29
CA SER A 208 -0.05 -7.54 -2.54
C SER A 208 0.76 -7.25 -1.27
N SER A 209 1.80 -6.45 -1.34
CA SER A 209 2.57 -6.00 -0.17
C SER A 209 1.69 -5.41 0.95
N HIS A 210 0.60 -4.73 0.59
CA HIS A 210 -0.36 -4.22 1.57
C HIS A 210 -1.14 -5.35 2.26
N LYS A 211 -1.48 -6.41 1.50
CA LYS A 211 -2.14 -7.60 2.05
C LYS A 211 -1.21 -8.43 2.93
N LEU A 212 0.09 -8.51 2.61
CA LEU A 212 1.09 -9.14 3.49
C LEU A 212 1.16 -8.42 4.86
N ARG A 213 1.10 -7.09 4.87
CA ARG A 213 1.00 -6.34 6.12
C ARG A 213 -0.29 -6.66 6.90
N HIS A 214 -1.44 -6.79 6.23
CA HIS A 214 -2.68 -7.23 6.88
C HIS A 214 -2.56 -8.65 7.43
N THR A 215 -1.92 -9.55 6.69
CA THR A 215 -1.61 -10.91 7.12
C THR A 215 -0.82 -10.90 8.43
N ALA A 216 0.28 -10.12 8.49
CA ALA A 216 1.08 -9.99 9.70
C ALA A 216 0.23 -9.56 10.91
N ALA A 217 -0.57 -8.51 10.76
CA ALA A 217 -1.42 -8.01 11.84
C ALA A 217 -2.47 -9.05 12.29
N THR A 218 -3.07 -9.78 11.36
CA THR A 218 -4.08 -10.80 11.66
C THR A 218 -3.46 -12.01 12.35
N LEU A 219 -2.33 -12.52 11.86
CA LEU A 219 -1.64 -13.66 12.47
C LEU A 219 -1.12 -13.33 13.87
N MET A 220 -0.56 -12.14 14.09
CA MET A 220 -0.14 -11.67 15.41
C MET A 220 -1.32 -11.62 16.39
N LEU A 221 -2.47 -11.12 15.95
CA LEU A 221 -3.67 -11.06 16.78
C LEU A 221 -4.18 -12.46 17.11
N GLN A 222 -4.22 -13.38 16.14
CA GLN A 222 -4.62 -14.77 16.37
C GLN A 222 -3.71 -15.47 17.37
N LEU A 223 -2.38 -15.30 17.23
CA LEU A 223 -1.41 -15.89 18.17
C LEU A 223 -1.54 -15.30 19.57
N SER A 224 -1.82 -14.01 19.72
CA SER A 224 -2.01 -13.38 21.03
C SER A 224 -3.29 -13.85 21.74
N LEU A 225 -4.34 -14.18 20.98
CA LEU A 225 -5.61 -14.68 21.54
C LEU A 225 -5.52 -16.15 22.02
N ILE A 226 -4.53 -16.91 21.55
CA ILE A 226 -4.30 -18.30 21.99
C ILE A 226 -3.56 -18.35 23.34
N HIS A 227 -2.93 -17.25 23.75
CA HIS A 227 -2.14 -17.14 24.98
C HIS A 227 -2.89 -16.44 26.15
N ILE A 228 -4.19 -16.16 26.01
CA ILE A 228 -5.08 -15.73 27.08
C ILE A 228 -5.98 -16.90 27.47
#